data_c4eb8b7b11d5e4054673f0eabc8826e7
#
_entry.id   c4eb8b7b11d5e4054673f0eabc8826e7
#
_cell.length_a   1.000
_cell.length_b   1.000
_cell.length_c   1.000
_cell.angle_alpha   90.00
_cell.angle_beta   90.00
_cell.angle_gamma   90.00
#
_symmetry.space_group_name_H-M   'P 1'
#
loop_
_entity.id
_entity.type
_entity.pdbx_description
1 polymer ?
#
loop_
_entity_poly.entity_id
_entity_poly.type
_entity_poly.pdbx_seq_one_letter_code
_entity_poly.pdbx_strand_id
1 'polypeptide(L)'
;MSGHSKWDTIKHKKAINDAKKGKSFSKVSVQITHAAKQGGGDPTMNPTLRLYIDKAKAVGFSNDSIEKAIKKGTGEGSDGVIIEEITYEGFGPYDVQLVVDVLTDNKNRTVADLRQLFDEIGGNLS
;
A
#
# COMPACT_ATOMS: atom_id res chain seq x y z
N MET A 1 -19.66 -38.94 -0.95
CA MET A 1 -18.69 -38.08 -0.28
C MET A 1 -18.53 -36.81 -1.07
N SER A 2 -18.64 -35.72 -0.41
CA SER A 2 -18.38 -34.46 -1.07
C SER A 2 -16.91 -34.37 -1.48
N GLY A 3 -16.61 -33.84 -2.64
CA GLY A 3 -15.26 -33.60 -3.09
C GLY A 3 -14.53 -32.51 -2.32
N HIS A 4 -15.15 -32.01 -1.26
CA HIS A 4 -14.59 -30.95 -0.42
C HIS A 4 -13.91 -31.53 0.79
N SER A 5 -12.64 -31.85 0.61
CA SER A 5 -11.83 -32.33 1.72
C SER A 5 -11.43 -31.12 2.60
N LYS A 6 -11.06 -31.42 3.83
CA LYS A 6 -10.45 -30.45 4.74
C LYS A 6 -9.25 -29.77 4.08
N TRP A 7 -8.51 -30.50 3.25
CA TRP A 7 -7.36 -29.96 2.50
C TRP A 7 -7.78 -28.83 1.55
N ASP A 8 -8.85 -29.01 0.78
CA ASP A 8 -9.33 -27.99 -0.14
C ASP A 8 -9.76 -26.72 0.59
N THR A 9 -10.42 -26.87 1.74
CA THR A 9 -10.82 -25.75 2.60
C THR A 9 -9.60 -24.99 3.11
N ILE A 10 -8.58 -25.70 3.60
CA ILE A 10 -7.33 -25.10 4.10
C ILE A 10 -6.59 -24.38 2.98
N LYS A 11 -6.48 -25.00 1.81
CA LYS A 11 -5.83 -24.42 0.63
C LYS A 11 -6.49 -23.11 0.21
N HIS A 12 -7.83 -23.09 0.20
CA HIS A 12 -8.59 -21.89 -0.15
C HIS A 12 -8.38 -20.75 0.86
N LYS A 13 -8.45 -21.06 2.15
CA LYS A 13 -8.16 -20.08 3.22
C LYS A 13 -6.75 -19.55 3.13
N LYS A 14 -5.77 -20.40 2.85
CA LYS A 14 -4.38 -20.00 2.70
C LYS A 14 -4.22 -19.02 1.53
N ALA A 15 -4.86 -19.29 0.39
CA ALA A 15 -4.80 -18.41 -0.77
C ALA A 15 -5.36 -17.01 -0.45
N ILE A 16 -6.46 -16.93 0.28
CA ILE A 16 -7.06 -15.67 0.71
C ILE A 16 -6.12 -14.93 1.67
N ASN A 17 -5.53 -15.62 2.64
CA ASN A 17 -4.61 -15.02 3.60
C ASN A 17 -3.34 -14.52 2.94
N ASP A 18 -2.79 -15.27 1.97
CA ASP A 18 -1.61 -14.88 1.21
C ASP A 18 -1.88 -13.62 0.37
N ALA A 19 -3.08 -13.50 -0.21
CA ALA A 19 -3.48 -12.31 -0.96
C ALA A 19 -3.60 -11.07 -0.05
N LYS A 20 -4.19 -11.21 1.13
CA LYS A 20 -4.29 -10.14 2.13
C LYS A 20 -2.91 -9.71 2.61
N LYS A 21 -2.03 -10.67 2.87
CA LYS A 21 -0.66 -10.42 3.30
C LYS A 21 0.12 -9.66 2.23
N GLY A 22 -0.03 -10.05 0.96
CA GLY A 22 0.60 -9.35 -0.16
C GLY A 22 0.18 -7.89 -0.26
N LYS A 23 -1.11 -7.59 -0.07
CA LYS A 23 -1.62 -6.21 -0.04
C LYS A 23 -1.03 -5.42 1.11
N SER A 24 -0.95 -6.02 2.32
CA SER A 24 -0.35 -5.39 3.49
C SER A 24 1.12 -5.08 3.27
N PHE A 25 1.86 -6.00 2.64
CA PHE A 25 3.28 -5.83 2.34
C PHE A 25 3.51 -4.70 1.33
N SER A 26 2.70 -4.63 0.29
CA SER A 26 2.78 -3.55 -0.70
C SER A 26 2.53 -2.19 -0.03
N LYS A 27 1.53 -2.11 0.81
CA LYS A 27 1.17 -0.88 1.53
C LYS A 27 2.29 -0.40 2.45
N VAL A 28 2.82 -1.29 3.30
CA VAL A 28 3.89 -0.89 4.24
C VAL A 28 5.18 -0.56 3.51
N SER A 29 5.48 -1.23 2.40
CA SER A 29 6.64 -0.93 1.57
C SER A 29 6.56 0.50 1.01
N VAL A 30 5.41 0.89 0.46
CA VAL A 30 5.19 2.24 -0.07
C VAL A 30 5.29 3.28 1.05
N GLN A 31 4.71 3.00 2.21
CA GLN A 31 4.76 3.91 3.36
C GLN A 31 6.19 4.12 3.87
N ILE A 32 6.98 3.06 3.96
CA ILE A 32 8.39 3.15 4.36
C ILE A 32 9.19 3.96 3.34
N THR A 33 9.01 3.68 2.06
CA THR A 33 9.69 4.38 0.97
C THR A 33 9.39 5.88 1.02
N HIS A 34 8.13 6.24 1.18
CA HIS A 34 7.71 7.64 1.26
C HIS A 34 8.29 8.32 2.51
N ALA A 35 8.22 7.69 3.67
CA ALA A 35 8.74 8.23 4.91
C ALA A 35 10.26 8.45 4.83
N ALA A 36 11.00 7.52 4.23
CA ALA A 36 12.43 7.65 4.02
C ALA A 36 12.76 8.80 3.06
N LYS A 37 11.95 8.98 2.02
CA LYS A 37 12.12 10.09 1.07
C LYS A 37 11.92 11.45 1.76
N GLN A 38 10.95 11.55 2.65
CA GLN A 38 10.60 12.81 3.30
C GLN A 38 11.55 13.20 4.43
N GLY A 39 12.00 12.25 5.22
CA GLY A 39 12.75 12.53 6.44
C GLY A 39 14.10 11.81 6.56
N GLY A 40 14.53 11.11 5.52
CA GLY A 40 15.79 10.37 5.52
C GLY A 40 15.65 8.92 5.99
N GLY A 41 16.69 8.14 5.76
CA GLY A 41 16.68 6.70 5.97
C GLY A 41 17.07 6.23 7.39
N ASP A 42 17.32 7.15 8.30
CA ASP A 42 17.69 6.81 9.68
C ASP A 42 16.46 6.85 10.59
N PRO A 43 15.99 5.70 11.08
CA PRO A 43 14.80 5.66 11.95
C PRO A 43 14.98 6.44 13.27
N THR A 44 16.21 6.60 13.74
CA THR A 44 16.47 7.36 14.97
C THR A 44 16.24 8.85 14.79
N MET A 45 16.37 9.34 13.56
CA MET A 45 16.17 10.74 13.18
C MET A 45 14.84 10.99 12.47
N ASN A 46 14.09 9.93 12.19
CA ASN A 46 12.85 10.00 11.43
C ASN A 46 11.74 9.20 12.14
N PRO A 47 10.97 9.86 13.03
CA PRO A 47 9.93 9.16 13.81
C PRO A 47 8.84 8.53 12.95
N THR A 48 8.47 9.15 11.83
CA THR A 48 7.48 8.60 10.90
C THR A 48 7.99 7.29 10.29
N LEU A 49 9.24 7.26 9.86
CA LEU A 49 9.88 6.06 9.34
C LEU A 49 9.88 4.96 10.40
N ARG A 50 10.25 5.28 11.63
CA ARG A 50 10.25 4.31 12.73
C ARG A 50 8.86 3.71 12.96
N LEU A 51 7.82 4.53 12.92
CA LEU A 51 6.44 4.07 13.05
C LEU A 51 6.07 3.05 11.98
N TYR A 52 6.41 3.32 10.73
CA TYR A 52 6.09 2.41 9.62
C TYR A 52 6.96 1.15 9.64
N ILE A 53 8.20 1.24 10.10
CA ILE A 53 9.05 0.06 10.32
C ILE A 53 8.41 -0.86 11.36
N ASP A 54 7.93 -0.31 12.47
CA ASP A 54 7.27 -1.09 13.51
C ASP A 54 6.00 -1.76 12.99
N LYS A 55 5.20 -1.05 12.21
CA LYS A 55 4.01 -1.62 11.57
C LYS A 55 4.36 -2.73 10.58
N ALA A 56 5.43 -2.55 9.82
CA ALA A 56 5.91 -3.55 8.87
C ALA A 56 6.35 -4.83 9.58
N LYS A 57 7.09 -4.70 10.67
CA LYS A 57 7.51 -5.84 11.48
C LYS A 57 6.33 -6.59 12.08
N ALA A 58 5.30 -5.86 12.51
CA ALA A 58 4.08 -6.43 13.07
C ALA A 58 3.34 -7.33 12.08
N VAL A 59 3.42 -7.04 10.78
CA VAL A 59 2.79 -7.88 9.73
C VAL A 59 3.75 -8.88 9.10
N GLY A 60 4.97 -9.01 9.65
CA GLY A 60 5.95 -10.00 9.17
C GLY A 60 6.78 -9.57 7.97
N PHE A 61 6.82 -8.29 7.68
CA PHE A 61 7.68 -7.74 6.61
C PHE A 61 9.15 -7.88 7.04
N SER A 62 9.98 -8.49 6.21
CA SER A 62 11.35 -8.84 6.58
C SER A 62 12.27 -7.62 6.69
N ASN A 63 13.34 -7.74 7.46
CA ASN A 63 14.35 -6.69 7.58
C ASN A 63 14.98 -6.34 6.23
N ASP A 64 15.24 -7.34 5.39
CA ASP A 64 15.75 -7.11 4.03
C ASP A 64 14.80 -6.28 3.19
N SER A 65 13.51 -6.57 3.27
CA SER A 65 12.47 -5.82 2.56
C SER A 65 12.36 -4.39 3.10
N ILE A 66 12.48 -4.21 4.41
CA ILE A 66 12.49 -2.89 5.05
C ILE A 66 13.67 -2.06 4.52
N GLU A 67 14.86 -2.64 4.50
CA GLU A 67 16.07 -1.96 4.02
C GLU A 67 15.95 -1.58 2.54
N LYS A 68 15.41 -2.48 1.72
CA LYS A 68 15.16 -2.19 0.29
C LYS A 68 14.20 -1.03 0.11
N ALA A 69 13.13 -0.98 0.90
CA ALA A 69 12.16 0.10 0.84
C ALA A 69 12.79 1.44 1.27
N ILE A 70 13.62 1.44 2.30
CA ILE A 70 14.34 2.64 2.76
C ILE A 70 15.30 3.14 1.67
N LYS A 71 16.09 2.26 1.08
CA LYS A 71 17.04 2.61 0.00
C LYS A 71 16.31 3.19 -1.20
N LYS A 72 15.17 2.61 -1.54
CA LYS A 72 14.32 3.11 -2.62
C LYS A 72 13.87 4.55 -2.36
N GLY A 73 13.51 4.85 -1.11
CA GLY A 73 13.08 6.19 -0.71
C GLY A 73 14.22 7.22 -0.69
N THR A 74 15.42 6.81 -0.30
CA THR A 74 16.60 7.69 -0.25
C THR A 74 17.31 7.83 -1.59
N GLY A 75 16.84 7.14 -2.61
CA GLY A 75 17.44 7.16 -3.95
C GLY A 75 18.58 6.16 -4.13
N GLU A 76 18.94 5.42 -3.10
CA GLU A 76 19.97 4.38 -3.19
C GLU A 76 19.39 3.13 -3.85
N GLY A 77 19.95 2.73 -4.97
CA GLY A 77 19.47 1.56 -5.73
C GLY A 77 18.11 1.76 -6.37
N SER A 78 17.73 2.99 -6.63
CA SER A 78 16.46 3.30 -7.26
C SER A 78 16.52 3.05 -8.76
N ASP A 79 15.50 2.38 -9.29
CA ASP A 79 15.29 2.17 -10.72
C ASP A 79 14.53 3.34 -11.34
N GLY A 80 14.66 4.54 -10.79
CA GLY A 80 13.92 5.70 -11.23
C GLY A 80 12.47 5.74 -10.72
N VAL A 81 12.12 4.90 -9.77
CA VAL A 81 10.79 4.89 -9.17
C VAL A 81 10.65 6.07 -8.21
N ILE A 82 9.67 6.91 -8.49
CA ILE A 82 9.34 8.07 -7.66
C ILE A 82 7.95 7.83 -7.05
N ILE A 83 7.87 7.88 -5.72
CA ILE A 83 6.58 7.82 -5.03
C ILE A 83 6.09 9.23 -4.81
N GLU A 84 4.88 9.50 -5.31
CA GLU A 84 4.21 10.79 -5.18
C GLU A 84 3.06 10.69 -4.21
N GLU A 85 2.85 11.74 -3.44
CA GLU A 85 1.66 11.93 -2.62
C GLU A 85 0.69 12.83 -3.39
N ILE A 86 -0.53 12.33 -3.63
CA ILE A 86 -1.54 13.04 -4.42
C ILE A 86 -2.86 13.01 -3.66
N THR A 87 -3.53 14.15 -3.63
CA THR A 87 -4.87 14.26 -3.07
C THR A 87 -5.89 14.33 -4.19
N TYR A 88 -6.87 13.45 -4.17
CA TYR A 88 -8.00 13.44 -5.11
C TYR A 88 -9.28 13.81 -4.39
N GLU A 89 -10.17 14.45 -5.10
CA GLU A 89 -11.50 14.80 -4.60
C GLU A 89 -12.56 14.16 -5.47
N GLY A 90 -13.68 13.84 -4.86
CA GLY A 90 -14.81 13.25 -5.58
C GLY A 90 -16.07 13.21 -4.72
N PHE A 91 -17.10 12.61 -5.27
CA PHE A 91 -18.37 12.44 -4.59
C PHE A 91 -18.70 10.96 -4.48
N GLY A 92 -19.12 10.56 -3.29
CA GLY A 92 -19.68 9.25 -3.04
C GLY A 92 -21.18 9.22 -3.29
N PRO A 93 -21.86 8.13 -2.90
CA PRO A 93 -23.31 8.07 -2.99
C PRO A 93 -23.97 9.19 -2.18
N TYR A 94 -25.12 9.67 -2.64
CA TYR A 94 -25.88 10.76 -2.00
C TYR A 94 -25.12 12.09 -1.93
N ASP A 95 -24.22 12.33 -2.89
CA ASP A 95 -23.43 13.57 -2.98
C ASP A 95 -22.52 13.81 -1.77
N VAL A 96 -22.12 12.75 -1.07
CA VAL A 96 -21.14 12.85 0.01
C VAL A 96 -19.78 13.22 -0.60
N GLN A 97 -19.21 14.31 -0.14
CA GLN A 97 -17.90 14.73 -0.59
C GLN A 97 -16.80 13.85 0.03
N LEU A 98 -15.89 13.39 -0.81
CA LEU A 98 -14.78 12.53 -0.41
C LEU A 98 -13.45 13.14 -0.82
N VAL A 99 -12.48 13.04 0.08
CA VAL A 99 -11.09 13.42 -0.18
C VAL A 99 -10.25 12.17 0.05
N VAL A 100 -9.42 11.82 -0.93
CA VAL A 100 -8.60 10.61 -0.90
C VAL A 100 -7.14 10.99 -1.07
N ASP A 101 -6.35 10.73 -0.04
CA ASP A 101 -4.90 10.90 -0.10
C ASP A 101 -4.26 9.57 -0.50
N VAL A 102 -3.43 9.59 -1.53
CA VAL A 102 -2.78 8.40 -2.06
C VAL A 102 -1.27 8.58 -2.14
N LEU A 103 -0.56 7.46 -1.94
CA LEU A 103 0.85 7.34 -2.24
C LEU A 103 0.97 6.40 -3.45
N THR A 104 1.59 6.85 -4.51
CA THR A 104 1.69 6.06 -5.73
C THR A 104 2.99 6.30 -6.49
N ASP A 105 3.47 5.25 -7.14
CA ASP A 105 4.56 5.33 -8.12
C ASP A 105 4.03 5.44 -9.55
N ASN A 106 2.72 5.31 -9.75
CA ASN A 106 2.08 5.36 -11.05
C ASN A 106 0.73 6.10 -10.97
N LYS A 107 0.81 7.39 -11.24
CA LYS A 107 -0.35 8.29 -11.20
C LYS A 107 -1.49 7.83 -12.12
N ASN A 108 -1.16 7.39 -13.33
CA ASN A 108 -2.16 7.00 -14.33
C ASN A 108 -2.94 5.76 -13.88
N ARG A 109 -2.25 4.77 -13.32
CA ARG A 109 -2.90 3.58 -12.76
C ARG A 109 -3.82 3.95 -11.60
N THR A 110 -3.34 4.80 -10.70
CA THR A 110 -4.11 5.22 -9.52
C THR A 110 -5.38 5.95 -9.90
N VAL A 111 -5.33 6.88 -10.86
CA VAL A 111 -6.52 7.59 -11.34
C VAL A 111 -7.54 6.61 -11.92
N ALA A 112 -7.09 5.65 -12.72
CA ALA A 112 -7.97 4.65 -13.32
C ALA A 112 -8.64 3.78 -12.23
N ASP A 113 -7.86 3.34 -11.24
CA ASP A 113 -8.37 2.53 -10.13
C ASP A 113 -9.37 3.31 -9.28
N LEU A 114 -9.08 4.59 -8.99
CA LEU A 114 -9.99 5.44 -8.24
C LEU A 114 -11.29 5.70 -8.98
N ARG A 115 -11.25 5.95 -10.28
CA ARG A 115 -12.46 6.11 -11.08
C ARG A 115 -13.33 4.88 -11.04
N GLN A 116 -12.72 3.71 -11.16
CA GLN A 116 -13.45 2.44 -11.06
C GLN A 116 -14.09 2.29 -9.68
N LEU A 117 -13.36 2.56 -8.59
CA LEU A 117 -13.89 2.46 -7.24
C LEU A 117 -15.04 3.43 -7.00
N PHE A 118 -14.92 4.68 -7.46
CA PHE A 118 -15.99 5.67 -7.34
C PHE A 118 -17.24 5.25 -8.13
N ASP A 119 -17.05 4.70 -9.33
CA ASP A 119 -18.16 4.19 -10.12
C ASP A 119 -18.87 3.03 -9.42
N GLU A 120 -18.12 2.12 -8.81
CA GLU A 120 -18.68 0.98 -8.07
C GLU A 120 -19.54 1.39 -6.88
N ILE A 121 -19.21 2.49 -6.22
CA ILE A 121 -19.97 2.98 -5.06
C ILE A 121 -21.08 3.95 -5.45
N GLY A 122 -21.28 4.21 -6.73
CA GLY A 122 -22.31 5.14 -7.22
C GLY A 122 -21.93 6.60 -7.10
N GLY A 123 -20.63 6.89 -7.03
CA GLY A 123 -20.09 8.24 -7.00
C GLY A 123 -19.37 8.62 -8.28
N ASN A 124 -18.58 9.68 -8.22
CA ASN A 124 -17.68 10.07 -9.29
C ASN A 124 -16.43 10.79 -8.77
N LEU A 125 -15.34 10.67 -9.49
CA LEU A 125 -14.11 11.40 -9.23
C LEU A 125 -14.18 12.75 -9.95
N SER A 126 -13.82 13.79 -9.24
CA SER A 126 -13.77 15.14 -9.81
C SER A 126 -12.62 15.33 -10.79
#